data_ffe34e5f7d92585ddcb10d8b62ad4cf0
#
_entry.id   ffe34e5f7d92585ddcb10d8b62ad4cf0
#
_cell.length_a   1.000
_cell.length_b   1.000
_cell.length_c   1.000
_cell.angle_alpha   90.00
_cell.angle_beta   90.00
_cell.angle_gamma   90.00
#
_symmetry.space_group_name_H-M   'P 1'
#
loop_
_entity.id
_entity.type
_entity.pdbx_description
1 polymer ?
#
loop_
_entity_poly.entity_id
_entity_poly.type
_entity_poly.pdbx_seq_one_letter_code
_entity_poly.pdbx_strand_id
1 'polypeptide(L)'
;MKKIDLVNCLVDGIKETEFAEKLEGKSFSKKDATEIVDLLFDAMQVGLKGDGMLDIYGFFKMIVEEKEARNGRNPKTGQDMVIPAKKAIKCKFSKTIKDYINE
;
A
#
# COMPACT_ATOMS: atom_id res chain seq x y z
N MET A 1 9.83 6.98 -7.45
CA MET A 1 10.11 5.55 -7.23
C MET A 1 8.96 4.70 -7.72
N LYS A 2 9.26 3.76 -8.59
CA LYS A 2 8.26 2.82 -9.10
C LYS A 2 8.49 1.44 -8.47
N LYS A 3 7.61 0.50 -8.78
CA LYS A 3 7.72 -0.88 -8.27
C LYS A 3 9.09 -1.50 -8.55
N ILE A 4 9.64 -1.29 -9.76
CA ILE A 4 10.95 -1.82 -10.12
C ILE A 4 12.07 -1.26 -9.23
N ASP A 5 11.95 0.00 -8.84
CA ASP A 5 12.91 0.63 -7.94
C ASP A 5 12.86 0.00 -6.54
N LEU A 6 11.65 -0.32 -6.06
CA LEU A 6 11.47 -1.04 -4.80
C LEU A 6 12.10 -2.43 -4.86
N VAL A 7 11.91 -3.14 -5.98
CA VAL A 7 12.52 -4.45 -6.20
C VAL A 7 14.04 -4.37 -6.12
N ASN A 8 14.64 -3.38 -6.78
CA ASN A 8 16.09 -3.16 -6.76
C ASN A 8 16.59 -2.85 -5.35
N CYS A 9 15.88 -1.99 -4.62
CA CYS A 9 16.23 -1.69 -3.22
C CYS A 9 16.17 -2.94 -2.35
N LEU A 10 15.18 -3.79 -2.55
CA LEU A 10 15.05 -5.03 -1.80
C LEU A 10 16.21 -5.99 -2.07
N VAL A 11 16.59 -6.14 -3.34
CA VAL A 11 17.74 -6.99 -3.73
C VAL A 11 19.01 -6.49 -3.04
N ASP A 12 19.28 -5.19 -3.12
CA ASP A 12 20.49 -4.60 -2.51
C ASP A 12 20.47 -4.75 -0.98
N GLY A 13 19.32 -4.50 -0.37
CA GLY A 13 19.16 -4.62 1.07
C GLY A 13 19.38 -6.04 1.57
N ILE A 14 18.87 -7.04 0.85
CA ILE A 14 19.05 -8.45 1.23
C ILE A 14 20.51 -8.87 1.16
N LYS A 15 21.26 -8.40 0.15
CA LYS A 15 22.68 -8.70 0.00
C LYS A 15 23.51 -8.15 1.15
N GLU A 16 23.07 -7.05 1.78
CA GLU A 16 23.80 -6.37 2.85
C GLU A 16 23.38 -6.82 4.25
N THR A 17 22.35 -7.66 4.37
CA THR A 17 21.81 -8.08 5.65
C THR A 17 22.16 -9.54 5.96
N GLU A 18 21.92 -9.93 7.21
CA GLU A 18 22.08 -11.32 7.65
C GLU A 18 21.19 -12.29 6.88
N PHE A 19 20.17 -11.81 6.23
CA PHE A 19 19.28 -12.63 5.42
C PHE A 19 20.04 -13.32 4.28
N ALA A 20 21.11 -12.70 3.77
CA ALA A 20 21.94 -13.29 2.75
C ALA A 20 22.58 -14.61 3.21
N GLU A 21 22.92 -14.72 4.48
CA GLU A 21 23.49 -15.96 5.06
C GLU A 21 22.46 -17.09 5.08
N LYS A 22 21.18 -16.76 5.30
CA LYS A 22 20.09 -17.73 5.33
C LYS A 22 19.79 -18.33 3.98
N LEU A 23 20.26 -17.73 2.90
CA LEU A 23 20.09 -18.24 1.55
C LEU A 23 21.03 -19.42 1.23
N GLU A 24 21.92 -19.77 2.14
CA GLU A 24 22.84 -20.92 2.01
C GLU A 24 23.62 -20.91 0.69
N GLY A 25 24.14 -19.74 0.31
CA GLY A 25 24.91 -19.58 -0.92
C GLY A 25 24.08 -19.46 -2.20
N LYS A 26 22.77 -19.52 -2.09
CA LYS A 26 21.87 -19.28 -3.23
C LYS A 26 21.83 -17.79 -3.54
N SER A 27 21.82 -17.45 -4.81
CA SER A 27 21.69 -16.05 -5.21
C SER A 27 20.24 -15.58 -5.10
N PHE A 28 20.07 -14.34 -4.68
CA PHE A 28 18.77 -13.69 -4.63
C PHE A 28 18.61 -12.80 -5.88
N SER A 29 17.78 -13.22 -6.80
CA SER A 29 17.61 -12.55 -8.09
C SER A 29 16.51 -11.48 -8.03
N LYS A 30 16.48 -10.61 -9.06
CA LYS A 30 15.38 -9.65 -9.22
C LYS A 30 14.03 -10.33 -9.36
N LYS A 31 14.01 -11.53 -9.95
CA LYS A 31 12.78 -12.31 -10.07
C LYS A 31 12.25 -12.71 -8.70
N ASP A 32 13.13 -13.19 -7.82
CA ASP A 32 12.76 -13.56 -6.44
C ASP A 32 12.26 -12.34 -5.66
N ALA A 33 12.93 -11.21 -5.81
CA ALA A 33 12.52 -9.95 -5.18
C ALA A 33 11.17 -9.48 -5.69
N THR A 34 10.90 -9.63 -6.98
CA THR A 34 9.61 -9.26 -7.57
C THR A 34 8.49 -10.12 -6.99
N GLU A 35 8.72 -11.41 -6.84
CA GLU A 35 7.73 -12.30 -6.21
C GLU A 35 7.43 -11.89 -4.77
N ILE A 36 8.45 -11.54 -3.99
CA ILE A 36 8.28 -11.11 -2.61
C ILE A 36 7.50 -9.79 -2.55
N VAL A 37 7.82 -8.83 -3.40
CA VAL A 37 7.11 -7.55 -3.45
C VAL A 37 5.66 -7.76 -3.85
N ASP A 38 5.39 -8.61 -4.84
CA ASP A 38 4.03 -8.92 -5.26
C ASP A 38 3.23 -9.59 -4.15
N LEU A 39 3.83 -10.55 -3.45
CA LEU A 39 3.18 -11.22 -2.32
C LEU A 39 2.88 -10.24 -1.20
N LEU A 40 3.77 -9.30 -0.93
CA LEU A 40 3.54 -8.26 0.07
C LEU A 40 2.36 -7.38 -0.31
N PHE A 41 2.30 -6.91 -1.56
CA PHE A 41 1.19 -6.09 -2.02
C PHE A 41 -0.13 -6.84 -2.01
N ASP A 42 -0.13 -8.12 -2.39
CA ASP A 42 -1.32 -8.96 -2.31
C ASP A 42 -1.80 -9.10 -0.87
N ALA A 43 -0.89 -9.33 0.06
CA ALA A 43 -1.22 -9.41 1.48
C ALA A 43 -1.83 -8.11 2.01
N MET A 44 -1.29 -6.96 1.58
CA MET A 44 -1.83 -5.65 1.96
C MET A 44 -3.24 -5.46 1.42
N GLN A 45 -3.51 -5.85 0.18
CA GLN A 45 -4.83 -5.76 -0.43
C GLN A 45 -5.85 -6.65 0.30
N VAL A 46 -5.46 -7.87 0.63
CA VAL A 46 -6.31 -8.81 1.38
C VAL A 46 -6.65 -8.24 2.76
N GLY A 47 -5.66 -7.66 3.43
CA GLY A 47 -5.85 -7.04 4.74
C GLY A 47 -6.82 -5.86 4.68
N LEU A 48 -6.68 -4.99 3.68
CA LEU A 48 -7.59 -3.86 3.49
C LEU A 48 -9.03 -4.33 3.23
N LYS A 49 -9.20 -5.34 2.41
CA LYS A 49 -10.52 -5.87 2.08
C LYS A 49 -11.17 -6.57 3.27
N GLY A 50 -10.40 -7.35 4.03
CA GLY A 50 -10.90 -8.14 5.14
C GLY A 50 -11.13 -7.32 6.41
N ASP A 51 -10.10 -6.58 6.83
CA ASP A 51 -10.11 -5.84 8.10
C ASP A 51 -10.61 -4.41 7.96
N GLY A 52 -10.62 -3.88 6.75
CA GLY A 52 -10.98 -2.48 6.50
C GLY A 52 -9.92 -1.48 6.95
N MET A 53 -8.75 -1.95 7.31
CA MET A 53 -7.66 -1.12 7.80
C MET A 53 -6.32 -1.81 7.56
N LEU A 54 -5.32 -1.02 7.21
CA LEU A 54 -3.93 -1.46 7.14
C LEU A 54 -3.09 -0.44 7.89
N ASP A 55 -2.54 -0.83 9.04
CA ASP A 55 -1.73 0.04 9.87
C ASP A 55 -0.29 -0.47 9.91
N ILE A 56 0.61 0.28 9.29
CA ILE A 56 2.05 -0.02 9.31
C ILE A 56 2.71 0.99 10.24
N TYR A 57 3.08 0.54 11.41
CA TYR A 57 3.68 1.37 12.45
C TYR A 57 4.89 2.14 11.91
N GLY A 58 4.89 3.44 12.17
CA GLY A 58 5.99 4.31 11.76
C GLY A 58 6.00 4.68 10.28
N PHE A 59 5.01 4.26 9.51
CA PHE A 59 4.94 4.56 8.09
C PHE A 59 3.60 5.21 7.72
N PHE A 60 2.56 4.41 7.52
CA PHE A 60 1.25 4.92 7.11
C PHE A 60 0.13 4.03 7.63
N LYS A 61 -1.08 4.58 7.59
CA LYS A 61 -2.31 3.88 7.95
C LYS A 61 -3.34 4.11 6.87
N MET A 62 -3.86 3.04 6.30
CA MET A 62 -4.95 3.09 5.34
C MET A 62 -6.24 2.61 5.99
N ILE A 63 -7.33 3.33 5.76
CA ILE A 63 -8.64 3.02 6.32
C ILE A 63 -9.63 2.97 5.16
N VAL A 64 -10.41 1.89 5.12
CA VAL A 64 -11.54 1.79 4.19
C VAL A 64 -12.75 2.43 4.85
N GLU A 65 -13.29 3.45 4.22
CA GLU A 65 -14.51 4.14 4.68
C GLU A 65 -15.67 3.74 3.78
N GLU A 66 -16.80 3.40 4.40
CA GLU A 66 -18.03 3.19 3.67
C GLU A 66 -18.80 4.51 3.60
N LYS A 67 -19.10 4.95 2.38
CA LYS A 67 -19.93 6.11 2.16
C LYS A 67 -21.31 5.63 1.76
N GLU A 68 -22.32 6.04 2.54
CA GLU A 68 -23.71 5.70 2.26
C GLU A 68 -24.20 6.38 0.98
N ALA A 69 -25.19 5.76 0.36
CA ALA A 69 -25.90 6.39 -0.75
C ALA A 69 -26.49 7.73 -0.30
N ARG A 70 -26.36 8.74 -1.13
CA ARG A 70 -26.87 10.08 -0.82
C ARG A 70 -27.53 10.69 -2.03
N ASN A 71 -28.42 11.63 -1.79
CA ASN A 71 -29.02 12.41 -2.86
C ASN A 71 -28.04 13.51 -3.29
N GLY A 72 -27.83 13.63 -4.58
CA GLY A 72 -27.01 14.68 -5.17
C GLY A 72 -27.76 15.33 -6.33
N ARG A 73 -27.11 16.28 -6.98
CA ARG A 73 -27.67 16.98 -8.15
C ARG A 73 -26.70 16.91 -9.31
N ASN A 74 -27.20 16.57 -10.48
CA ASN A 74 -26.40 16.59 -11.69
C ASN A 74 -26.10 18.04 -12.07
N PRO A 75 -24.83 18.47 -12.08
CA PRO A 75 -24.49 19.86 -12.38
C PRO A 75 -24.82 20.29 -13.84
N LYS A 76 -24.94 19.31 -14.75
CA LYS A 76 -25.26 19.61 -16.17
C LYS A 76 -26.73 19.80 -16.42
N THR A 77 -27.59 19.03 -15.74
CA THR A 77 -29.05 19.05 -15.99
C THR A 77 -29.83 19.64 -14.84
N GLY A 78 -29.24 19.80 -13.68
CA GLY A 78 -29.90 20.25 -12.47
C GLY A 78 -30.89 19.24 -11.86
N GLN A 79 -30.94 18.04 -12.43
CA GLN A 79 -31.82 16.97 -11.91
C GLN A 79 -31.23 16.30 -10.68
N ASP A 80 -32.14 15.90 -9.78
CA ASP A 80 -31.73 15.12 -8.63
C ASP A 80 -31.28 13.73 -9.08
N MET A 81 -30.21 13.24 -8.44
CA MET A 81 -29.69 11.91 -8.70
C MET A 81 -29.29 11.27 -7.38
N VAL A 82 -29.30 9.95 -7.34
CA VAL A 82 -28.81 9.18 -6.19
C VAL A 82 -27.37 8.81 -6.44
N ILE A 83 -26.48 9.24 -5.54
CA ILE A 83 -25.09 8.83 -5.56
C ILE A 83 -25.01 7.49 -4.82
N PRO A 84 -24.63 6.38 -5.49
CA PRO A 84 -24.65 5.06 -4.85
C PRO A 84 -23.65 4.95 -3.71
N ALA A 85 -23.94 4.08 -2.78
CA ALA A 85 -23.00 3.73 -1.71
C ALA A 85 -21.72 3.15 -2.32
N LYS A 86 -20.58 3.55 -1.77
CA LYS A 86 -19.28 3.03 -2.22
C LYS A 86 -18.28 3.01 -1.08
N LYS A 87 -17.25 2.21 -1.23
CA LYS A 87 -16.12 2.19 -0.32
C LYS A 87 -15.01 3.06 -0.87
N ALA A 88 -14.37 3.85 -0.02
CA ALA A 88 -13.24 4.68 -0.37
C ALA A 88 -12.08 4.38 0.58
N ILE A 89 -10.87 4.61 0.11
CA ILE A 89 -9.66 4.40 0.92
C ILE A 89 -9.10 5.76 1.32
N LYS A 90 -8.85 5.92 2.61
CA LYS A 90 -8.18 7.11 3.16
C LYS A 90 -6.83 6.70 3.71
N CYS A 91 -5.78 7.43 3.35
CA CYS A 91 -4.42 7.16 3.80
C CYS A 91 -3.91 8.29 4.67
N LYS A 92 -3.40 7.93 5.85
CA LYS A 92 -2.75 8.88 6.77
C LYS A 92 -1.32 8.44 6.98
N PHE A 93 -0.40 9.40 6.90
CA PHE A 93 1.02 9.11 7.13
C PHE A 93 1.39 9.39 8.57
N SER A 94 2.32 8.59 9.11
CA SER A 94 2.80 8.76 10.47
C SER A 94 3.69 10.02 10.58
N LYS A 95 3.79 10.55 11.78
CA LYS A 95 4.72 11.64 12.05
C LYS A 95 6.16 11.22 11.78
N THR A 96 6.50 9.99 12.10
CA THR A 96 7.84 9.44 11.89
C THR A 96 8.29 9.57 10.45
N ILE A 97 7.43 9.17 9.49
CA ILE A 97 7.79 9.25 8.07
C ILE A 97 7.81 10.69 7.56
N LYS A 98 6.93 11.54 8.07
CA LYS A 98 6.93 12.96 7.72
C LYS A 98 8.21 13.64 8.18
N ASP A 99 8.66 13.36 9.39
CA ASP A 99 9.89 13.91 9.95
C ASP A 99 11.11 13.42 9.17
N TYR A 100 11.12 12.13 8.79
CA TYR A 100 12.19 11.54 7.99
C TYR A 100 12.36 12.23 6.64
N ILE A 101 11.25 12.54 5.97
CA ILE A 101 11.28 13.21 4.66
C ILE A 101 11.76 14.64 4.77
N ASN A 102 11.50 15.30 5.91
CA ASN A 102 11.85 16.71 6.14
C ASN A 102 13.22 16.90 6.78
N GLU A 103 13.99 15.86 6.95
CA GLU A 103 15.38 15.94 7.41
C GLU A 103 16.29 16.67 6.43
#